data_0b874e2958835a7300a31b8827241dfe
#
_entry.id   0b874e2958835a7300a31b8827241dfe
#
_cell.length_a   1.000
_cell.length_b   1.000
_cell.length_c   1.000
_cell.angle_alpha   90.00
_cell.angle_beta   90.00
_cell.angle_gamma   90.00
#
_symmetry.space_group_name_H-M   'P 1'
#
loop_
_entity.id
_entity.type
_entity.pdbx_description
1 polymer ?
#
loop_
_entity_poly.entity_id
_entity_poly.type
_entity_poly.pdbx_seq_one_letter_code
_entity_poly.pdbx_strand_id
1 'polypeptide(L)'
;AVLAAGLFVGSHSEMRHGIETRALDWLQTRLVERMPPAERLAQAVAEPEAVDRATAADPRALDRQQGRIAHWLARRYKVAPEPVARLVQEAWSVGAKAGVDPALILAIMAIESSFNPFAQSPVGAQGLMQVMTRVHDDKFEAFGGNHAAFDPVANLRVGVQILKECIARAGSVEGGLRHYVGAANLAHDGGYTVRVMAEREHLLRVAGGHSVPFNAPLNLVQATVPASAPKAPEAKPSPAPVPAAVLGAAD
;
A
#
# COMPACT_ATOMS: atom_id res chain seq x y z
N ALA A 1 9.60 60.32 13.99
CA ALA A 1 8.68 59.58 13.07
C ALA A 1 8.75 58.04 13.30
N VAL A 2 9.92 57.43 13.37
CA VAL A 2 10.09 55.98 13.53
C VAL A 2 9.56 55.47 14.88
N LEU A 3 9.78 56.22 16.00
CA LEU A 3 9.28 55.84 17.33
C LEU A 3 7.73 55.92 17.43
N ALA A 4 7.10 56.91 16.74
CA ALA A 4 5.65 57.02 16.73
C ALA A 4 4.98 55.88 15.91
N ALA A 5 5.62 55.45 14.80
CA ALA A 5 5.13 54.29 14.03
C ALA A 5 5.25 52.97 14.81
N GLY A 6 6.32 52.81 15.58
CA GLY A 6 6.52 51.62 16.45
C GLY A 6 5.50 51.51 17.57
N LEU A 7 5.11 52.64 18.18
CA LEU A 7 4.07 52.69 19.21
C LEU A 7 2.66 52.45 18.66
N PHE A 8 2.38 52.90 17.45
CA PHE A 8 1.09 52.70 16.76
C PHE A 8 0.85 51.24 16.38
N VAL A 9 1.89 50.59 15.86
CA VAL A 9 1.82 49.15 15.55
C VAL A 9 1.72 48.30 16.81
N GLY A 10 2.39 48.73 17.91
CA GLY A 10 2.35 48.03 19.19
C GLY A 10 0.98 48.03 19.86
N SER A 11 0.07 49.00 19.53
CA SER A 11 -1.24 49.14 20.15
C SER A 11 -2.37 48.38 19.40
N HIS A 12 -2.13 47.90 18.19
CA HIS A 12 -3.15 47.21 17.36
C HIS A 12 -2.76 45.72 17.18
N SER A 13 -3.44 44.83 17.90
CA SER A 13 -3.16 43.40 17.90
C SER A 13 -3.27 42.76 16.49
N GLU A 14 -4.22 43.19 15.70
CA GLU A 14 -4.43 42.73 14.30
C GLU A 14 -3.25 43.08 13.37
N MET A 15 -2.68 44.29 13.49
CA MET A 15 -1.53 44.70 12.70
C MET A 15 -0.23 44.00 13.13
N ARG A 16 -0.09 43.70 14.43
CA ARG A 16 1.05 42.93 14.94
C ARG A 16 1.06 41.52 14.37
N HIS A 17 -0.06 40.79 14.41
CA HIS A 17 -0.20 39.46 13.81
C HIS A 17 0.08 39.47 12.30
N GLY A 18 -0.39 40.47 11.57
CA GLY A 18 -0.12 40.60 10.14
C GLY A 18 1.35 40.90 9.79
N ILE A 19 2.08 41.60 10.65
CA ILE A 19 3.51 41.87 10.47
C ILE A 19 4.35 40.66 10.90
N GLU A 20 4.00 40.02 12.01
CA GLU A 20 4.66 38.82 12.53
C GLU A 20 4.54 37.65 11.53
N THR A 21 3.35 37.42 10.99
CA THR A 21 3.15 36.34 9.98
C THR A 21 3.92 36.60 8.69
N ARG A 22 3.95 37.85 8.20
CA ARG A 22 4.76 38.19 7.00
C ARG A 22 6.26 38.11 7.26
N ALA A 23 6.73 38.48 8.45
CA ALA A 23 8.12 38.39 8.82
C ALA A 23 8.56 36.92 8.98
N LEU A 24 7.72 36.08 9.56
CA LEU A 24 7.97 34.63 9.67
C LEU A 24 7.98 33.95 8.28
N ASP A 25 7.02 34.27 7.42
CA ASP A 25 6.95 33.75 6.05
C ASP A 25 8.18 34.18 5.24
N TRP A 26 8.60 35.45 5.34
CA TRP A 26 9.82 35.91 4.71
C TRP A 26 11.09 35.21 5.23
N LEU A 27 11.19 35.01 6.55
CA LEU A 27 12.31 34.28 7.15
C LEU A 27 12.33 32.81 6.71
N GLN A 28 11.20 32.15 6.68
CA GLN A 28 11.06 30.76 6.20
C GLN A 28 11.46 30.63 4.74
N THR A 29 10.97 31.54 3.89
CA THR A 29 11.34 31.56 2.46
C THR A 29 12.86 31.73 2.28
N ARG A 30 13.48 32.62 3.05
CA ARG A 30 14.94 32.83 3.01
C ARG A 30 15.75 31.65 3.54
N LEU A 31 15.23 30.93 4.53
CA LEU A 31 15.84 29.70 5.06
C LEU A 31 15.79 28.59 4.01
N VAL A 32 14.64 28.40 3.38
CA VAL A 32 14.45 27.39 2.32
C VAL A 32 15.33 27.68 1.10
N GLU A 33 15.49 28.95 0.71
CA GLU A 33 16.38 29.33 -0.41
C GLU A 33 17.86 29.01 -0.14
N ARG A 34 18.29 29.00 1.12
CA ARG A 34 19.67 28.71 1.53
C ARG A 34 19.96 27.23 1.79
N MET A 35 18.92 26.40 1.81
CA MET A 35 19.08 24.96 2.02
C MET A 35 19.62 24.25 0.76
N PRO A 36 20.46 23.22 0.92
CA PRO A 36 20.83 22.34 -0.18
C PRO A 36 19.60 21.74 -0.89
N PRO A 37 19.67 21.45 -2.20
CA PRO A 37 18.54 20.92 -2.94
C PRO A 37 17.92 19.65 -2.33
N ALA A 38 18.73 18.79 -1.73
CA ALA A 38 18.28 17.58 -1.04
C ALA A 38 17.46 17.89 0.23
N GLU A 39 17.88 18.88 1.02
CA GLU A 39 17.16 19.34 2.21
C GLU A 39 15.88 20.10 1.86
N ARG A 40 15.88 20.87 0.76
CA ARG A 40 14.66 21.50 0.23
C ARG A 40 13.61 20.47 -0.17
N LEU A 41 14.05 19.39 -0.82
CA LEU A 41 13.16 18.30 -1.20
C LEU A 41 12.62 17.57 0.04
N ALA A 42 13.49 17.31 1.03
CA ALA A 42 13.10 16.70 2.29
C ALA A 42 12.10 17.58 3.06
N GLN A 43 12.28 18.90 3.08
CA GLN A 43 11.38 19.84 3.74
C GLN A 43 10.08 20.08 2.98
N ALA A 44 10.09 20.07 1.65
CA ALA A 44 8.87 20.10 0.83
C ALA A 44 8.04 18.80 0.96
N VAL A 45 8.68 17.71 1.35
CA VAL A 45 8.04 16.42 1.62
C VAL A 45 7.65 16.28 3.11
N ALA A 46 8.41 16.93 4.02
CA ALA A 46 8.15 17.05 5.46
C ALA A 46 7.24 18.26 5.78
N GLU A 47 6.22 18.50 4.98
CA GLU A 47 5.28 19.61 5.22
C GLU A 47 4.63 19.52 6.61
N PRO A 48 4.47 20.67 7.34
CA PRO A 48 3.66 20.73 8.57
C PRO A 48 2.24 20.21 8.39
N GLU A 49 1.68 20.34 7.18
CA GLU A 49 0.41 19.72 6.78
C GLU A 49 0.46 18.18 6.72
N ALA A 50 1.65 17.54 6.84
CA ALA A 50 1.73 16.09 6.97
C ALA A 50 1.11 15.61 8.29
N VAL A 51 1.21 16.40 9.38
CA VAL A 51 0.56 16.11 10.66
C VAL A 51 -0.96 16.27 10.54
N ASP A 52 -1.43 17.31 9.87
CA ASP A 52 -2.86 17.53 9.60
C ASP A 52 -3.40 16.54 8.56
N ARG A 53 -2.56 16.09 7.63
CA ARG A 53 -2.89 15.01 6.67
C ARG A 53 -2.76 13.61 7.27
N ALA A 54 -1.96 13.42 8.31
CA ALA A 54 -1.87 12.14 9.05
C ALA A 54 -3.05 11.96 10.01
N THR A 55 -3.70 13.06 10.43
CA THR A 55 -4.88 13.04 11.26
C THR A 55 -6.15 13.01 10.39
N ALA A 56 -6.91 11.95 10.53
CA ALA A 56 -8.33 11.76 10.19
C ALA A 56 -8.86 12.54 8.94
N ALA A 57 -9.10 11.83 7.84
CA ALA A 57 -9.94 12.36 6.78
C ALA A 57 -11.42 12.21 7.14
N ASP A 58 -12.28 13.18 6.79
CA ASP A 58 -13.73 13.00 6.91
C ASP A 58 -14.17 11.84 6.01
N PRO A 59 -14.74 10.75 6.55
CA PRO A 59 -15.24 9.64 5.73
C PRO A 59 -16.27 10.04 4.70
N ARG A 60 -16.95 11.19 4.90
CA ARG A 60 -17.94 11.73 3.98
C ARG A 60 -17.33 12.38 2.73
N ALA A 61 -16.04 12.73 2.78
CA ALA A 61 -15.30 13.26 1.63
C ALA A 61 -14.90 12.19 0.61
N LEU A 62 -15.04 10.91 0.97
CA LEU A 62 -14.74 9.78 0.09
C LEU A 62 -15.81 9.64 -1.00
N ASP A 63 -15.39 9.23 -2.20
CA ASP A 63 -16.35 8.80 -3.20
C ASP A 63 -17.11 7.54 -2.73
N ARG A 64 -18.15 7.18 -3.46
CA ARG A 64 -19.04 6.07 -3.08
C ARG A 64 -18.29 4.73 -2.96
N GLN A 65 -17.31 4.48 -3.82
CA GLN A 65 -16.53 3.26 -3.83
C GLN A 65 -15.57 3.22 -2.64
N GLN A 66 -14.81 4.30 -2.46
CA GLN A 66 -13.88 4.48 -1.34
C GLN A 66 -14.60 4.41 0.01
N GLY A 67 -15.76 5.07 0.11
CA GLY A 67 -16.58 5.08 1.33
C GLY A 67 -17.05 3.69 1.74
N ARG A 68 -17.48 2.84 0.77
CA ARG A 68 -17.83 1.45 1.06
C ARG A 68 -16.65 0.64 1.58
N ILE A 69 -15.49 0.78 0.94
CA ILE A 69 -14.26 0.11 1.36
C ILE A 69 -13.84 0.58 2.75
N ALA A 70 -13.79 1.89 2.99
CA ALA A 70 -13.40 2.45 4.28
C ALA A 70 -14.31 1.95 5.41
N HIS A 71 -15.64 1.98 5.20
CA HIS A 71 -16.60 1.45 6.17
C HIS A 71 -16.39 -0.04 6.45
N TRP A 72 -16.20 -0.84 5.41
CA TRP A 72 -16.01 -2.28 5.55
C TRP A 72 -14.70 -2.61 6.29
N LEU A 73 -13.59 -1.96 5.93
CA LEU A 73 -12.29 -2.12 6.58
C LEU A 73 -12.34 -1.72 8.06
N ALA A 74 -12.93 -0.56 8.38
CA ALA A 74 -13.09 -0.09 9.76
C ALA A 74 -13.81 -1.14 10.63
N ARG A 75 -14.88 -1.75 10.10
CA ARG A 75 -15.65 -2.80 10.79
C ARG A 75 -14.89 -4.12 10.90
N ARG A 76 -14.22 -4.55 9.83
CA ARG A 76 -13.49 -5.83 9.79
C ARG A 76 -12.29 -5.81 10.74
N TYR A 77 -11.50 -4.74 10.71
CA TYR A 77 -10.25 -4.63 11.47
C TYR A 77 -10.41 -3.86 12.79
N LYS A 78 -11.63 -3.41 13.11
CA LYS A 78 -11.95 -2.68 14.36
C LYS A 78 -11.09 -1.43 14.56
N VAL A 79 -10.89 -0.68 13.49
CA VAL A 79 -10.15 0.57 13.45
C VAL A 79 -11.14 1.73 13.31
N ALA A 80 -10.80 2.90 13.86
CA ALA A 80 -11.62 4.11 13.73
C ALA A 80 -11.82 4.47 12.24
N PRO A 81 -13.03 4.94 11.84
CA PRO A 81 -13.36 5.23 10.44
C PRO A 81 -12.47 6.30 9.82
N GLU A 82 -12.10 7.36 10.56
CA GLU A 82 -11.37 8.51 10.07
C GLU A 82 -9.94 8.15 9.62
N PRO A 83 -9.10 7.47 10.43
CA PRO A 83 -7.80 6.98 9.98
C PRO A 83 -7.90 6.07 8.76
N VAL A 84 -8.90 5.17 8.73
CA VAL A 84 -9.10 4.28 7.58
C VAL A 84 -9.48 5.07 6.33
N ALA A 85 -10.36 6.08 6.45
CA ALA A 85 -10.72 6.96 5.34
C ALA A 85 -9.49 7.65 4.75
N ARG A 86 -8.59 8.14 5.59
CA ARG A 86 -7.33 8.73 5.18
C ARG A 86 -6.45 7.74 4.41
N LEU A 87 -6.29 6.53 4.91
CA LEU A 87 -5.49 5.50 4.26
C LEU A 87 -6.10 5.06 2.91
N VAL A 88 -7.42 5.01 2.82
CA VAL A 88 -8.12 4.74 1.55
C VAL A 88 -7.82 5.84 0.53
N GLN A 89 -7.96 7.13 0.89
CA GLN A 89 -7.62 8.25 0.00
C GLN A 89 -6.16 8.16 -0.48
N GLU A 90 -5.24 7.93 0.45
CA GLU A 90 -3.81 7.84 0.13
C GLU A 90 -3.52 6.65 -0.78
N ALA A 91 -4.12 5.48 -0.55
CA ALA A 91 -3.96 4.31 -1.41
C ALA A 91 -4.42 4.59 -2.85
N TRP A 92 -5.52 5.34 -3.06
CA TRP A 92 -5.95 5.79 -4.38
C TRP A 92 -4.96 6.75 -5.01
N SER A 93 -4.51 7.76 -4.26
CA SER A 93 -3.56 8.76 -4.74
C SER A 93 -2.23 8.14 -5.17
N VAL A 94 -1.65 7.31 -4.31
CA VAL A 94 -0.35 6.66 -4.56
C VAL A 94 -0.48 5.57 -5.60
N GLY A 95 -1.56 4.78 -5.56
CA GLY A 95 -1.83 3.72 -6.51
C GLY A 95 -1.92 4.25 -7.95
N ALA A 96 -2.62 5.36 -8.17
CA ALA A 96 -2.70 6.02 -9.48
C ALA A 96 -1.33 6.46 -10.00
N LYS A 97 -0.46 7.02 -9.13
CA LYS A 97 0.89 7.46 -9.48
C LYS A 97 1.84 6.30 -9.73
N ALA A 98 1.71 5.21 -8.97
CA ALA A 98 2.58 4.05 -9.04
C ALA A 98 2.15 3.04 -10.12
N GLY A 99 0.89 3.11 -10.60
CA GLY A 99 0.29 2.09 -11.47
C GLY A 99 -0.01 0.80 -10.70
N VAL A 100 -0.35 0.91 -9.39
CA VAL A 100 -0.67 -0.21 -8.51
C VAL A 100 -2.14 -0.10 -8.09
N ASP A 101 -2.87 -1.23 -8.13
CA ASP A 101 -4.27 -1.28 -7.71
C ASP A 101 -4.43 -0.86 -6.23
N PRO A 102 -5.23 0.18 -5.91
CA PRO A 102 -5.48 0.60 -4.54
C PRO A 102 -6.04 -0.51 -3.64
N ALA A 103 -6.86 -1.41 -4.17
CA ALA A 103 -7.38 -2.55 -3.42
C ALA A 103 -6.25 -3.53 -3.03
N LEU A 104 -5.22 -3.68 -3.87
CA LEU A 104 -4.04 -4.48 -3.54
C LEU A 104 -3.22 -3.83 -2.41
N ILE A 105 -3.02 -2.52 -2.46
CA ILE A 105 -2.31 -1.77 -1.41
C ILE A 105 -3.02 -1.95 -0.06
N LEU A 106 -4.32 -1.75 -0.02
CA LEU A 106 -5.14 -1.92 1.19
C LEU A 106 -5.15 -3.36 1.70
N ALA A 107 -5.18 -4.35 0.79
CA ALA A 107 -5.11 -5.77 1.16
C ALA A 107 -3.76 -6.13 1.80
N ILE A 108 -2.65 -5.58 1.30
CA ILE A 108 -1.33 -5.77 1.92
C ILE A 108 -1.33 -5.19 3.33
N MET A 109 -1.76 -3.92 3.54
CA MET A 109 -1.86 -3.33 4.89
C MET A 109 -2.71 -4.16 5.84
N ALA A 110 -3.80 -4.73 5.32
CA ALA A 110 -4.69 -5.61 6.10
C ALA A 110 -3.96 -6.86 6.59
N ILE A 111 -3.19 -7.51 5.73
CA ILE A 111 -2.47 -8.77 6.05
C ILE A 111 -1.22 -8.51 6.89
N GLU A 112 -0.50 -7.41 6.65
CA GLU A 112 0.76 -7.07 7.32
C GLU A 112 0.56 -6.60 8.76
N SER A 113 -0.38 -5.68 8.97
CA SER A 113 -0.52 -4.98 10.25
C SER A 113 -1.94 -4.95 10.81
N SER A 114 -2.94 -5.41 10.04
CA SER A 114 -4.36 -5.16 10.36
C SER A 114 -4.65 -3.66 10.58
N PHE A 115 -4.00 -2.80 9.81
CA PHE A 115 -4.08 -1.34 9.91
C PHE A 115 -3.49 -0.75 11.21
N ASN A 116 -2.60 -1.47 11.92
CA ASN A 116 -1.87 -0.95 13.05
C ASN A 116 -0.59 -0.22 12.57
N PRO A 117 -0.50 1.12 12.67
CA PRO A 117 0.68 1.86 12.21
C PRO A 117 1.93 1.63 13.09
N PHE A 118 1.74 1.12 14.30
CA PHE A 118 2.83 0.84 15.24
C PHE A 118 3.24 -0.64 15.28
N ALA A 119 2.77 -1.43 14.32
CA ALA A 119 3.13 -2.84 14.24
C ALA A 119 4.65 -2.99 14.02
N GLN A 120 5.26 -3.91 14.77
CA GLN A 120 6.66 -4.28 14.66
C GLN A 120 6.80 -5.79 14.70
N SER A 121 7.61 -6.34 13.79
CA SER A 121 7.94 -7.75 13.81
C SER A 121 9.27 -8.02 14.53
N PRO A 122 9.49 -9.23 15.05
CA PRO A 122 10.76 -9.60 15.68
C PRO A 122 11.98 -9.47 14.76
N VAL A 123 11.77 -9.51 13.45
CA VAL A 123 12.83 -9.38 12.43
C VAL A 123 13.05 -7.93 11.98
N GLY A 124 12.30 -6.98 12.52
CA GLY A 124 12.50 -5.53 12.29
C GLY A 124 11.66 -4.93 11.16
N ALA A 125 10.60 -5.62 10.72
CA ALA A 125 9.61 -5.00 9.85
C ALA A 125 8.70 -4.06 10.65
N GLN A 126 8.35 -2.89 10.11
CA GLN A 126 7.69 -1.81 10.84
C GLN A 126 6.54 -1.17 10.05
N GLY A 127 5.52 -0.74 10.79
CA GLY A 127 4.40 0.06 10.30
C GLY A 127 3.35 -0.69 9.51
N LEU A 128 2.50 0.06 8.81
CA LEU A 128 1.30 -0.46 8.13
C LEU A 128 1.61 -1.56 7.10
N MET A 129 2.65 -1.39 6.31
CA MET A 129 3.06 -2.32 5.26
C MET A 129 4.26 -3.19 5.65
N GLN A 130 4.62 -3.22 6.96
CA GLN A 130 5.71 -4.01 7.51
C GLN A 130 7.02 -3.90 6.71
N VAL A 131 7.46 -2.66 6.49
CA VAL A 131 8.69 -2.39 5.75
C VAL A 131 9.91 -2.67 6.61
N MET A 132 10.88 -3.38 6.05
CA MET A 132 12.20 -3.62 6.67
C MET A 132 13.05 -2.37 6.62
N THR A 133 12.99 -1.51 7.65
CA THR A 133 13.67 -0.19 7.68
C THR A 133 15.17 -0.28 7.49
N ARG A 134 15.84 -1.33 8.01
CA ARG A 134 17.28 -1.52 7.83
C ARG A 134 17.70 -1.88 6.40
N VAL A 135 16.75 -2.32 5.56
CA VAL A 135 16.98 -2.70 4.16
C VAL A 135 16.62 -1.56 3.22
N HIS A 136 15.70 -0.71 3.66
CA HIS A 136 15.08 0.35 2.85
C HIS A 136 15.19 1.72 3.55
N ASP A 137 16.27 1.96 4.31
CA ASP A 137 16.56 3.21 5.00
C ASP A 137 16.64 4.39 4.02
N ASP A 138 17.26 4.17 2.86
CA ASP A 138 17.35 5.11 1.75
C ASP A 138 15.98 5.68 1.33
N LYS A 139 14.94 4.83 1.34
CA LYS A 139 13.59 5.22 0.94
C LYS A 139 12.87 6.05 2.01
N PHE A 140 13.29 5.94 3.27
CA PHE A 140 12.76 6.75 4.37
C PHE A 140 13.47 8.08 4.57
N GLU A 141 14.65 8.30 3.98
CA GLU A 141 15.38 9.57 4.10
C GLU A 141 14.52 10.77 3.67
N ALA A 142 13.77 10.63 2.56
CA ALA A 142 12.85 11.66 2.07
C ALA A 142 11.70 11.99 3.04
N PHE A 143 11.46 11.16 4.05
CA PHE A 143 10.39 11.30 5.05
C PHE A 143 10.93 11.59 6.45
N GLY A 144 12.22 11.93 6.59
CA GLY A 144 12.84 12.23 7.89
C GLY A 144 13.51 11.03 8.56
N GLY A 145 13.82 9.99 7.81
CA GLY A 145 14.57 8.81 8.27
C GLY A 145 13.70 7.70 8.83
N ASN A 146 14.33 6.73 9.48
CA ASN A 146 13.68 5.46 9.88
C ASN A 146 12.49 5.61 10.83
N HIS A 147 12.40 6.69 11.61
CA HIS A 147 11.24 6.95 12.48
C HIS A 147 9.95 7.18 11.68
N ALA A 148 10.05 7.63 10.44
CA ALA A 148 8.91 7.78 9.55
C ALA A 148 8.25 6.45 9.16
N ALA A 149 8.86 5.31 9.49
CA ALA A 149 8.22 4.00 9.32
C ALA A 149 6.94 3.84 10.15
N PHE A 150 6.75 4.64 11.20
CA PHE A 150 5.52 4.67 12.00
C PHE A 150 4.55 5.78 11.58
N ASP A 151 4.96 6.66 10.66
CA ASP A 151 4.02 7.57 9.99
C ASP A 151 3.20 6.78 8.96
N PRO A 152 1.86 6.78 9.07
CA PRO A 152 1.00 5.96 8.22
C PRO A 152 1.16 6.25 6.73
N VAL A 153 1.32 7.53 6.36
CA VAL A 153 1.41 7.96 4.97
C VAL A 153 2.81 7.66 4.40
N ALA A 154 3.87 7.95 5.16
CA ALA A 154 5.23 7.65 4.76
C ALA A 154 5.43 6.14 4.55
N ASN A 155 4.97 5.33 5.51
CA ASN A 155 5.06 3.87 5.43
C ASN A 155 4.31 3.30 4.22
N LEU A 156 3.09 3.78 3.96
CA LEU A 156 2.31 3.39 2.78
C LEU A 156 3.06 3.73 1.49
N ARG A 157 3.59 4.95 1.36
CA ARG A 157 4.32 5.39 0.15
C ARG A 157 5.57 4.57 -0.10
N VAL A 158 6.38 4.36 0.92
CA VAL A 158 7.59 3.52 0.83
C VAL A 158 7.22 2.07 0.50
N GLY A 159 6.23 1.50 1.19
CA GLY A 159 5.76 0.15 0.93
C GLY A 159 5.27 -0.06 -0.51
N VAL A 160 4.53 0.91 -1.06
CA VAL A 160 4.07 0.87 -2.46
C VAL A 160 5.23 0.96 -3.45
N GLN A 161 6.24 1.79 -3.17
CA GLN A 161 7.44 1.85 -3.99
C GLN A 161 8.16 0.49 -4.03
N ILE A 162 8.36 -0.15 -2.87
CA ILE A 162 8.97 -1.48 -2.77
C ILE A 162 8.13 -2.53 -3.51
N LEU A 163 6.81 -2.50 -3.32
CA LEU A 163 5.90 -3.41 -4.01
C LEU A 163 6.01 -3.28 -5.53
N LYS A 164 6.02 -2.05 -6.05
CA LYS A 164 6.22 -1.78 -7.48
C LYS A 164 7.53 -2.36 -8.01
N GLU A 165 8.63 -2.16 -7.27
CA GLU A 165 9.94 -2.74 -7.61
C GLU A 165 9.90 -4.28 -7.63
N CYS A 166 9.21 -4.89 -6.65
CA CYS A 166 9.02 -6.33 -6.58
C CYS A 166 8.20 -6.87 -7.76
N ILE A 167 7.09 -6.20 -8.10
CA ILE A 167 6.25 -6.57 -9.26
C ILE A 167 7.03 -6.44 -10.57
N ALA A 168 7.77 -5.34 -10.75
CA ALA A 168 8.59 -5.13 -11.94
C ALA A 168 9.66 -6.22 -12.10
N ARG A 169 10.30 -6.63 -11.01
CA ARG A 169 11.31 -7.71 -11.00
C ARG A 169 10.71 -9.07 -11.32
N ALA A 170 9.52 -9.35 -10.81
CA ALA A 170 8.87 -10.66 -10.96
C ALA A 170 8.06 -10.80 -12.25
N GLY A 171 7.66 -9.68 -12.88
CA GLY A 171 6.80 -9.68 -14.08
C GLY A 171 5.33 -9.99 -13.81
N SER A 172 4.92 -10.20 -12.55
CA SER A 172 3.53 -10.47 -12.17
C SER A 172 3.24 -9.98 -10.75
N VAL A 173 1.95 -9.76 -10.43
CA VAL A 173 1.53 -9.34 -9.08
C VAL A 173 1.83 -10.43 -8.05
N GLU A 174 1.49 -11.67 -8.35
CA GLU A 174 1.71 -12.81 -7.46
C GLU A 174 3.21 -13.05 -7.21
N GLY A 175 4.02 -12.97 -8.26
CA GLY A 175 5.47 -13.02 -8.14
C GLY A 175 6.01 -11.86 -7.32
N GLY A 176 5.50 -10.65 -7.54
CA GLY A 176 5.83 -9.45 -6.77
C GLY A 176 5.53 -9.60 -5.29
N LEU A 177 4.37 -10.16 -4.93
CA LEU A 177 3.99 -10.45 -3.54
C LEU A 177 4.94 -11.46 -2.88
N ARG A 178 5.37 -12.50 -3.62
CA ARG A 178 6.38 -13.46 -3.13
C ARG A 178 7.73 -12.79 -2.89
N HIS A 179 8.15 -11.86 -3.77
CA HIS A 179 9.34 -11.04 -3.54
C HIS A 179 9.19 -10.13 -2.33
N TYR A 180 8.02 -9.50 -2.18
CA TYR A 180 7.73 -8.57 -1.10
C TYR A 180 7.86 -9.23 0.29
N VAL A 181 7.32 -10.44 0.44
CA VAL A 181 7.40 -11.20 1.71
C VAL A 181 8.75 -11.93 1.89
N GLY A 182 9.69 -11.78 0.96
CA GLY A 182 11.00 -12.44 1.02
C GLY A 182 10.98 -13.93 0.62
N ALA A 183 9.92 -14.41 -0.01
CA ALA A 183 9.75 -15.81 -0.40
C ALA A 183 10.03 -16.07 -1.89
N ALA A 184 10.73 -15.18 -2.58
CA ALA A 184 10.98 -15.29 -4.02
C ALA A 184 11.62 -16.60 -4.44
N ASN A 185 12.57 -17.10 -3.63
CA ASN A 185 13.33 -18.32 -3.87
C ASN A 185 12.86 -19.52 -3.02
N LEU A 186 11.73 -19.38 -2.31
CA LEU A 186 11.18 -20.47 -1.50
C LEU A 186 10.13 -21.26 -2.30
N ALA A 187 9.96 -22.54 -1.93
CA ALA A 187 8.94 -23.38 -2.56
C ALA A 187 7.51 -22.81 -2.36
N HIS A 188 7.27 -22.19 -1.20
CA HIS A 188 5.99 -21.57 -0.85
C HIS A 188 6.21 -20.34 0.05
N ASP A 189 5.25 -19.44 0.07
CA ASP A 189 5.26 -18.19 0.84
C ASP A 189 4.40 -18.25 2.12
N GLY A 190 4.13 -19.45 2.63
CA GLY A 190 3.26 -19.66 3.79
C GLY A 190 1.81 -19.20 3.57
N GLY A 191 1.36 -19.12 2.30
CA GLY A 191 0.03 -18.68 1.93
C GLY A 191 -0.17 -17.16 1.97
N TYR A 192 0.92 -16.38 2.00
CA TYR A 192 0.85 -14.91 2.01
C TYR A 192 0.12 -14.36 0.79
N THR A 193 0.58 -14.74 -0.41
CA THR A 193 -0.05 -14.30 -1.68
C THR A 193 -1.53 -14.65 -1.73
N VAL A 194 -1.90 -15.86 -1.30
CA VAL A 194 -3.29 -16.30 -1.29
C VAL A 194 -4.15 -15.42 -0.37
N ARG A 195 -3.64 -15.09 0.82
CA ARG A 195 -4.37 -14.22 1.77
C ARG A 195 -4.52 -12.78 1.25
N VAL A 196 -3.46 -12.21 0.69
CA VAL A 196 -3.50 -10.85 0.11
C VAL A 196 -4.49 -10.80 -1.05
N MET A 197 -4.44 -11.76 -1.97
CA MET A 197 -5.34 -11.80 -3.13
C MET A 197 -6.80 -12.06 -2.73
N ALA A 198 -7.05 -12.87 -1.70
CA ALA A 198 -8.39 -13.06 -1.17
C ALA A 198 -8.95 -11.77 -0.55
N GLU A 199 -8.15 -11.05 0.23
CA GLU A 199 -8.59 -9.77 0.80
C GLU A 199 -8.80 -8.71 -0.28
N ARG A 200 -7.94 -8.64 -1.29
CA ARG A 200 -8.14 -7.78 -2.46
C ARG A 200 -9.46 -8.07 -3.15
N GLU A 201 -9.82 -9.35 -3.35
CA GLU A 201 -11.09 -9.75 -3.96
C GLU A 201 -12.29 -9.32 -3.10
N HIS A 202 -12.21 -9.44 -1.77
CA HIS A 202 -13.22 -8.91 -0.86
C HIS A 202 -13.42 -7.40 -1.06
N LEU A 203 -12.31 -6.64 -1.14
CA LEU A 203 -12.35 -5.19 -1.33
C LEU A 203 -12.97 -4.80 -2.68
N LEU A 204 -12.64 -5.51 -3.76
CA LEU A 204 -13.23 -5.28 -5.08
C LEU A 204 -14.73 -5.54 -5.10
N ARG A 205 -15.18 -6.60 -4.44
CA ARG A 205 -16.62 -6.89 -4.29
C ARG A 205 -17.34 -5.83 -3.47
N VAL A 206 -16.75 -5.39 -2.36
CA VAL A 206 -17.29 -4.28 -1.54
C VAL A 206 -17.34 -2.99 -2.35
N ALA A 207 -16.28 -2.69 -3.10
CA ALA A 207 -16.22 -1.55 -4.01
C ALA A 207 -17.36 -1.56 -5.04
N GLY A 208 -17.66 -2.73 -5.59
CA GLY A 208 -18.78 -2.96 -6.51
C GLY A 208 -20.17 -2.91 -5.85
N GLY A 209 -20.25 -2.76 -4.52
CA GLY A 209 -21.51 -2.68 -3.78
C GLY A 209 -22.08 -4.04 -3.37
N HIS A 210 -21.29 -5.11 -3.50
CA HIS A 210 -21.70 -6.43 -3.01
C HIS A 210 -21.51 -6.55 -1.50
N SER A 211 -22.39 -7.28 -0.85
CA SER A 211 -22.25 -7.60 0.57
C SER A 211 -21.15 -8.66 0.77
N VAL A 212 -20.16 -8.34 1.60
CA VAL A 212 -19.10 -9.25 2.02
C VAL A 212 -19.11 -9.29 3.54
N PRO A 213 -19.24 -10.48 4.18
CA PRO A 213 -19.19 -10.59 5.64
C PRO A 213 -17.88 -10.04 6.20
N PHE A 214 -17.91 -9.36 7.35
CA PHE A 214 -16.70 -8.83 7.99
C PHE A 214 -15.74 -9.92 8.48
N ASN A 215 -16.22 -11.15 8.66
CA ASN A 215 -15.42 -12.32 9.02
C ASN A 215 -15.15 -13.24 7.83
N ALA A 216 -15.30 -12.76 6.59
CA ALA A 216 -15.02 -13.54 5.39
C ALA A 216 -13.60 -14.16 5.45
N PRO A 217 -13.44 -15.45 5.12
CA PRO A 217 -12.15 -16.14 5.23
C PRO A 217 -11.16 -15.66 4.17
N LEU A 218 -9.87 -15.66 4.50
CA LEU A 218 -8.75 -15.27 3.63
C LEU A 218 -8.19 -16.46 2.82
N ASN A 219 -9.03 -17.36 2.41
CA ASN A 219 -8.74 -18.40 1.44
C ASN A 219 -9.46 -18.04 0.14
N LEU A 220 -8.74 -18.07 -0.97
CA LEU A 220 -9.39 -18.05 -2.27
C LEU A 220 -10.27 -19.31 -2.31
N VAL A 221 -11.59 -19.12 -2.18
CA VAL A 221 -12.51 -20.12 -2.69
C VAL A 221 -12.15 -20.22 -4.17
N GLN A 222 -11.57 -21.34 -4.58
CA GLN A 222 -11.40 -21.63 -5.99
C GLN A 222 -12.74 -21.26 -6.64
N ALA A 223 -12.71 -20.26 -7.52
CA ALA A 223 -13.85 -20.02 -8.37
C ALA A 223 -14.13 -21.37 -8.99
N THR A 224 -15.27 -21.96 -8.61
CA THR A 224 -15.77 -23.16 -9.27
C THR A 224 -15.86 -22.77 -10.73
N VAL A 225 -14.87 -23.20 -11.48
CA VAL A 225 -14.95 -23.22 -12.95
C VAL A 225 -16.25 -24.01 -13.20
N PRO A 226 -17.26 -23.41 -13.83
CA PRO A 226 -18.44 -24.16 -14.14
C PRO A 226 -17.98 -25.38 -14.95
N ALA A 227 -18.27 -26.57 -14.42
CA ALA A 227 -17.94 -27.83 -15.05
C ALA A 227 -18.82 -27.97 -16.30
N SER A 228 -18.33 -27.38 -17.38
CA SER A 228 -18.86 -27.59 -18.73
C SER A 228 -17.74 -27.39 -19.74
N ALA A 229 -16.70 -28.24 -19.60
CA ALA A 229 -15.94 -28.65 -20.77
C ALA A 229 -16.60 -29.93 -21.30
N PRO A 230 -16.98 -30.00 -22.58
CA PRO A 230 -17.50 -31.23 -23.15
C PRO A 230 -16.41 -32.29 -23.07
N LYS A 231 -16.78 -33.45 -22.49
CA LYS A 231 -15.95 -34.66 -22.42
C LYS A 231 -15.46 -34.97 -23.83
N ALA A 232 -14.14 -34.89 -24.04
CA ALA A 232 -13.52 -35.33 -25.28
C ALA A 232 -13.91 -36.80 -25.51
N PRO A 233 -14.24 -37.23 -26.77
CA PRO A 233 -14.60 -38.62 -27.05
C PRO A 233 -13.43 -39.54 -26.70
N GLU A 234 -13.71 -40.57 -25.91
CA GLU A 234 -12.77 -41.64 -25.57
C GLU A 234 -12.20 -42.23 -26.86
N ALA A 235 -10.88 -42.08 -27.06
CA ALA A 235 -10.15 -42.80 -28.09
C ALA A 235 -10.21 -44.30 -27.79
N LYS A 236 -10.74 -45.07 -28.73
CA LYS A 236 -10.74 -46.54 -28.67
C LYS A 236 -9.28 -47.05 -28.56
N PRO A 237 -9.03 -48.07 -27.71
CA PRO A 237 -7.70 -48.65 -27.60
C PRO A 237 -7.25 -49.22 -28.93
N SER A 238 -6.07 -48.82 -29.36
CA SER A 238 -5.38 -49.38 -30.52
C SER A 238 -4.98 -50.82 -30.22
N PRO A 239 -5.14 -51.80 -31.17
CA PRO A 239 -4.73 -53.17 -30.96
C PRO A 239 -3.21 -53.29 -30.78
N ALA A 240 -2.79 -54.13 -29.85
CA ALA A 240 -1.38 -54.45 -29.54
C ALA A 240 -0.62 -55.01 -30.79
N PRO A 241 0.68 -54.69 -30.95
CA PRO A 241 1.46 -55.25 -32.03
C PRO A 241 1.72 -56.77 -31.78
N VAL A 242 1.50 -57.55 -32.84
CA VAL A 242 1.74 -58.99 -32.91
C VAL A 242 3.26 -59.21 -32.89
N PRO A 243 3.81 -60.18 -32.11
CA PRO A 243 5.24 -60.49 -32.16
C PRO A 243 5.62 -61.17 -33.46
N ALA A 244 6.63 -60.67 -34.16
CA ALA A 244 7.21 -61.25 -35.35
C ALA A 244 7.88 -62.60 -34.97
N ALA A 245 7.47 -63.67 -35.67
CA ALA A 245 8.04 -65.00 -35.56
C ALA A 245 9.49 -65.02 -36.05
N VAL A 246 10.32 -65.67 -35.28
CA VAL A 246 11.68 -66.03 -35.62
C VAL A 246 11.65 -67.04 -36.75
N LEU A 247 12.19 -66.65 -37.92
CA LEU A 247 12.56 -67.56 -38.97
C LEU A 247 14.05 -67.92 -38.81
N GLY A 248 14.31 -69.17 -38.48
CA GLY A 248 15.65 -69.70 -38.36
C GLY A 248 16.37 -69.74 -39.71
N ALA A 249 17.68 -69.54 -39.65
CA ALA A 249 18.62 -69.81 -40.69
C ALA A 249 19.11 -71.26 -40.56
N ALA A 250 19.00 -72.03 -41.62
CA ALA A 250 19.78 -73.22 -41.84
C ALA A 250 20.69 -72.94 -43.02
N ASP A 251 21.94 -73.38 -42.88
CA ASP A 251 23.10 -73.51 -43.70
C ASP A 251 24.16 -72.41 -43.58
#